data_9dba6956f6de13f7391149d0e0fb632c
#
_entry.id   9dba6956f6de13f7391149d0e0fb632c
#
_cell.length_a   1.000
_cell.length_b   1.000
_cell.length_c   1.000
_cell.angle_alpha   90.00
_cell.angle_beta   90.00
_cell.angle_gamma   90.00
#
_symmetry.space_group_name_H-M   'P 1'
#
loop_
_entity.id
_entity.type
_entity.pdbx_description
1 polymer ?
#
loop_
_entity_poly.entity_id
_entity_poly.type
_entity_poly.pdbx_seq_one_letter_code
_entity_poly.pdbx_strand_id
1 'polypeptide(L)'
;PLSAVMRLIYSIYAWIVFSVCTFTATLCAFIIPGLDNRRRSVTACARAIFALAGIQVSVDGLHKIPSSGCVIVANHASYLDGILLKAYLPARFSYVIKNEMQRVPITAFFLKRIGSKFVDRFDPSRSARDMRHLLKAAQTGESLAFFPEGTFNKSV
;
A
#
# COMPACT_ATOMS: atom_id res chain seq x y z
N PRO A 1 -28.44 -0.60 17.53
CA PRO A 1 -27.07 -0.98 17.95
C PRO A 1 -26.94 -2.50 17.88
N LEU A 2 -25.96 -2.99 17.11
CA LEU A 2 -25.62 -4.40 17.01
C LEU A 2 -25.30 -4.96 18.41
N SER A 3 -25.80 -6.16 18.73
CA SER A 3 -25.47 -6.83 19.99
C SER A 3 -23.95 -7.04 20.10
N ALA A 4 -23.41 -7.14 21.33
CA ALA A 4 -21.98 -7.40 21.55
C ALA A 4 -21.51 -8.68 20.82
N VAL A 5 -22.37 -9.69 20.77
CA VAL A 5 -22.12 -10.97 20.08
C VAL A 5 -21.98 -10.74 18.56
N MET A 6 -22.86 -9.97 17.94
CA MET A 6 -22.77 -9.69 16.49
C MET A 6 -21.49 -8.90 16.15
N ARG A 7 -21.09 -7.95 16.99
CA ARG A 7 -19.82 -7.23 16.81
C ARG A 7 -18.61 -8.15 16.90
N LEU A 8 -18.63 -9.09 17.84
CA LEU A 8 -17.55 -10.07 17.98
C LEU A 8 -17.49 -10.99 16.75
N ILE A 9 -18.62 -11.52 16.30
CA ILE A 9 -18.69 -12.39 15.11
C ILE A 9 -18.17 -11.63 13.88
N TYR A 10 -18.62 -10.39 13.67
CA TYR A 10 -18.14 -9.59 12.55
C TYR A 10 -16.64 -9.30 12.65
N SER A 11 -16.11 -9.01 13.83
CA SER A 11 -14.68 -8.79 14.01
C SER A 11 -13.84 -10.02 13.67
N ILE A 12 -14.28 -11.21 14.10
CA ILE A 12 -13.62 -12.48 13.76
C ILE A 12 -13.67 -12.70 12.25
N TYR A 13 -14.84 -12.51 11.63
CA TYR A 13 -15.00 -12.62 10.18
C TYR A 13 -14.08 -11.67 9.43
N ALA A 14 -14.04 -10.39 9.82
CA ALA A 14 -13.19 -9.38 9.16
C ALA A 14 -11.70 -9.72 9.28
N TRP A 15 -11.26 -10.25 10.42
CA TRP A 15 -9.89 -10.72 10.60
C TRP A 15 -9.56 -11.94 9.74
N ILE A 16 -10.49 -12.88 9.58
CA ILE A 16 -10.33 -14.03 8.67
C ILE A 16 -10.19 -13.54 7.23
N VAL A 17 -11.09 -12.67 6.77
CA VAL A 17 -11.03 -12.07 5.42
C VAL A 17 -9.70 -11.37 5.20
N PHE A 18 -9.30 -10.52 6.13
CA PHE A 18 -8.03 -9.80 6.06
C PHE A 18 -6.84 -10.77 5.95
N SER A 19 -6.79 -11.78 6.79
CA SER A 19 -5.70 -12.76 6.83
C SER A 19 -5.63 -13.58 5.55
N VAL A 20 -6.76 -14.08 5.06
CA VAL A 20 -6.83 -14.87 3.81
C VAL A 20 -6.41 -14.03 2.61
N CYS A 21 -6.94 -12.81 2.48
CA CYS A 21 -6.58 -11.94 1.36
C CYS A 21 -5.11 -11.52 1.40
N THR A 22 -4.57 -11.23 2.58
CA THR A 22 -3.15 -10.87 2.75
C THR A 22 -2.24 -12.05 2.46
N PHE A 23 -2.60 -13.26 2.91
CA PHE A 23 -1.87 -14.48 2.58
C PHE A 23 -1.88 -14.74 1.07
N THR A 24 -3.04 -14.64 0.43
CA THR A 24 -3.19 -14.80 -1.02
C THR A 24 -2.36 -13.76 -1.78
N ALA A 25 -2.39 -12.49 -1.36
CA ALA A 25 -1.59 -11.43 -1.95
C ALA A 25 -0.08 -11.73 -1.85
N THR A 26 0.36 -12.24 -0.71
CA THR A 26 1.75 -12.63 -0.48
C THR A 26 2.14 -13.80 -1.39
N LEU A 27 1.29 -14.81 -1.50
CA LEU A 27 1.50 -15.95 -2.39
C LEU A 27 1.57 -15.52 -3.87
N CYS A 28 0.66 -14.64 -4.30
CA CYS A 28 0.68 -14.06 -5.64
C CYS A 28 1.98 -13.28 -5.90
N ALA A 29 2.43 -12.47 -4.94
CA ALA A 29 3.69 -11.75 -5.06
C ALA A 29 4.90 -12.70 -5.15
N PHE A 30 4.80 -13.88 -4.59
CA PHE A 30 5.85 -14.91 -4.63
C PHE A 30 5.89 -15.62 -5.98
N ILE A 31 4.74 -16.13 -6.44
CA ILE A 31 4.65 -17.08 -7.56
C ILE A 31 4.55 -16.35 -8.90
N ILE A 32 3.81 -15.23 -8.98
CA ILE A 32 3.51 -14.61 -10.26
C ILE A 32 4.75 -13.95 -10.86
N PRO A 33 5.14 -14.25 -12.12
CA PRO A 33 6.21 -13.58 -12.82
C PRO A 33 5.77 -12.20 -13.32
N GLY A 34 6.73 -11.28 -13.47
CA GLY A 34 6.47 -9.92 -13.96
C GLY A 34 5.89 -8.99 -12.90
N LEU A 35 6.43 -7.77 -12.84
CA LEU A 35 6.06 -6.77 -11.82
C LEU A 35 4.61 -6.33 -11.96
N ASP A 36 4.14 -6.08 -13.19
CA ASP A 36 2.80 -5.58 -13.44
C ASP A 36 1.72 -6.60 -13.07
N ASN A 37 1.94 -7.87 -13.40
CA ASN A 37 1.00 -8.94 -13.05
C ASN A 37 0.90 -9.11 -11.53
N ARG A 38 2.04 -9.09 -10.83
CA ARG A 38 2.08 -9.12 -9.36
C ARG A 38 1.32 -7.95 -8.75
N ARG A 39 1.57 -6.74 -9.25
CA ARG A 39 0.90 -5.52 -8.77
C ARG A 39 -0.61 -5.60 -8.98
N ARG A 40 -1.07 -6.07 -10.14
CA ARG A 40 -2.50 -6.26 -10.44
C ARG A 40 -3.14 -7.28 -9.50
N SER A 41 -2.50 -8.43 -9.29
CA SER A 41 -3.01 -9.47 -8.39
C SER A 41 -3.09 -8.98 -6.95
N VAL A 42 -2.05 -8.32 -6.44
CA VAL A 42 -2.04 -7.74 -5.09
C VAL A 42 -3.10 -6.64 -4.95
N THR A 43 -3.31 -5.81 -5.99
CA THR A 43 -4.39 -4.81 -6.02
C THR A 43 -5.77 -5.48 -5.94
N ALA A 44 -5.98 -6.58 -6.66
CA ALA A 44 -7.25 -7.34 -6.59
C ALA A 44 -7.49 -7.92 -5.19
N CYS A 45 -6.46 -8.51 -4.56
CA CYS A 45 -6.54 -8.99 -3.18
C CYS A 45 -6.85 -7.86 -2.19
N ALA A 46 -6.22 -6.69 -2.35
CA ALA A 46 -6.47 -5.53 -1.49
C ALA A 46 -7.93 -5.02 -1.64
N ARG A 47 -8.48 -5.00 -2.86
CA ARG A 47 -9.90 -4.67 -3.09
C ARG A 47 -10.83 -5.70 -2.45
N ALA A 48 -10.48 -6.98 -2.54
CA ALA A 48 -11.27 -8.06 -1.95
C ALA A 48 -11.41 -7.91 -0.43
N ILE A 49 -10.40 -7.39 0.27
CA ILE A 49 -10.50 -7.11 1.72
C ILE A 49 -11.70 -6.21 2.01
N PHE A 50 -11.81 -5.06 1.33
CA PHE A 50 -12.89 -4.11 1.57
C PHE A 50 -14.24 -4.66 1.11
N ALA A 51 -14.29 -5.26 -0.08
CA ALA A 51 -15.51 -5.81 -0.64
C ALA A 51 -16.11 -6.94 0.24
N LEU A 52 -15.29 -7.91 0.64
CA LEU A 52 -15.72 -9.03 1.47
C LEU A 52 -16.01 -8.61 2.92
N ALA A 53 -15.30 -7.63 3.45
CA ALA A 53 -15.62 -7.07 4.77
C ALA A 53 -16.89 -6.18 4.75
N GLY A 54 -17.51 -5.96 3.59
CA GLY A 54 -18.71 -5.11 3.47
C GLY A 54 -18.41 -3.62 3.65
N ILE A 55 -17.16 -3.20 3.50
CA ILE A 55 -16.74 -1.81 3.62
C ILE A 55 -16.91 -1.13 2.26
N GLN A 56 -17.86 -0.20 2.19
CA GLN A 56 -18.06 0.61 0.99
C GLN A 56 -16.99 1.70 0.90
N VAL A 57 -16.29 1.74 -0.23
CA VAL A 57 -15.25 2.75 -0.51
C VAL A 57 -15.68 3.53 -1.74
N SER A 58 -15.89 4.84 -1.59
CA SER A 58 -16.10 5.76 -2.69
C SER A 58 -14.78 6.41 -3.07
N VAL A 59 -14.48 6.45 -4.36
CA VAL A 59 -13.24 7.03 -4.87
C VAL A 59 -13.56 8.01 -5.99
N ASP A 60 -13.30 9.27 -5.76
CA ASP A 60 -13.49 10.33 -6.76
C ASP A 60 -12.16 10.75 -7.38
N GLY A 61 -12.22 11.24 -8.62
CA GLY A 61 -11.07 11.86 -9.27
C GLY A 61 -10.03 10.91 -9.85
N LEU A 62 -10.25 9.59 -9.87
CA LEU A 62 -9.29 8.66 -10.50
C LEU A 62 -8.99 9.01 -11.97
N HIS A 63 -9.98 9.57 -12.69
CA HIS A 63 -9.83 10.02 -14.06
C HIS A 63 -8.88 11.22 -14.23
N LYS A 64 -8.59 11.94 -13.13
CA LYS A 64 -7.65 13.07 -13.11
C LYS A 64 -6.19 12.62 -12.98
N ILE A 65 -5.94 11.34 -12.67
CA ILE A 65 -4.59 10.80 -12.56
C ILE A 65 -4.00 10.69 -13.98
N PRO A 66 -2.89 11.42 -14.30
CA PRO A 66 -2.27 11.35 -15.61
C PRO A 66 -1.91 9.92 -16.01
N SER A 67 -1.98 9.60 -17.29
CA SER A 67 -1.49 8.31 -17.82
C SER A 67 0.04 8.19 -17.73
N SER A 68 0.74 9.30 -17.79
CA SER A 68 2.19 9.42 -17.54
C SER A 68 2.53 9.25 -16.05
N GLY A 69 3.83 9.20 -15.73
CA GLY A 69 4.32 9.16 -14.35
C GLY A 69 3.86 10.38 -13.54
N CYS A 70 3.44 10.15 -12.32
CA CYS A 70 3.03 11.21 -11.40
C CYS A 70 3.33 10.81 -9.96
N VAL A 71 3.33 11.80 -9.07
CA VAL A 71 3.54 11.61 -7.63
C VAL A 71 2.23 11.91 -6.92
N ILE A 72 1.76 10.94 -6.13
CA ILE A 72 0.60 11.10 -5.25
C ILE A 72 1.06 11.19 -3.81
N VAL A 73 0.57 12.19 -3.13
CA VAL A 73 0.81 12.43 -1.71
C VAL A 73 -0.51 12.28 -0.98
N ALA A 74 -0.53 11.52 0.11
CA ALA A 74 -1.72 11.28 0.91
C ALA A 74 -1.43 11.46 2.40
N ASN A 75 -2.44 11.85 3.17
CA ASN A 75 -2.37 11.87 4.63
C ASN A 75 -2.34 10.44 5.18
N HIS A 76 -1.71 10.27 6.34
CA HIS A 76 -1.55 8.96 6.97
C HIS A 76 -2.12 8.94 8.39
N ALA A 77 -3.32 8.38 8.53
CA ALA A 77 -4.03 8.31 9.80
C ALA A 77 -4.17 6.86 10.33
N SER A 78 -4.03 5.85 9.45
CA SER A 78 -4.28 4.45 9.79
C SER A 78 -3.37 3.49 9.03
N TYR A 79 -3.08 2.32 9.60
CA TYR A 79 -2.42 1.23 8.88
C TYR A 79 -3.19 0.77 7.63
N LEU A 80 -4.50 0.97 7.60
CA LEU A 80 -5.33 0.62 6.45
C LEU A 80 -5.12 1.54 5.25
N ASP A 81 -4.59 2.75 5.43
CA ASP A 81 -4.41 3.72 4.33
C ASP A 81 -3.51 3.18 3.22
N GLY A 82 -2.44 2.46 3.60
CA GLY A 82 -1.56 1.82 2.62
C GLY A 82 -2.28 0.75 1.80
N ILE A 83 -3.15 -0.03 2.44
CA ILE A 83 -3.96 -1.06 1.77
C ILE A 83 -5.04 -0.41 0.90
N LEU A 84 -5.66 0.68 1.40
CA LEU A 84 -6.67 1.45 0.69
C LEU A 84 -6.10 2.06 -0.60
N LEU A 85 -4.96 2.74 -0.51
CA LEU A 85 -4.28 3.27 -1.70
C LEU A 85 -3.92 2.12 -2.66
N LYS A 86 -3.40 1.00 -2.14
CA LYS A 86 -3.07 -0.16 -2.98
C LYS A 86 -4.29 -0.76 -3.67
N ALA A 87 -5.45 -0.75 -3.04
CA ALA A 87 -6.69 -1.26 -3.60
C ALA A 87 -7.22 -0.38 -4.73
N TYR A 88 -7.13 0.94 -4.61
CA TYR A 88 -7.88 1.86 -5.47
C TYR A 88 -7.03 2.71 -6.41
N LEU A 89 -5.74 2.93 -6.13
CA LEU A 89 -4.86 3.53 -7.12
C LEU A 89 -4.52 2.54 -8.26
N PRO A 90 -4.23 3.04 -9.47
CA PRO A 90 -3.75 2.21 -10.56
C PRO A 90 -2.56 1.33 -10.15
N ALA A 91 -2.51 0.08 -10.61
CA ALA A 91 -1.51 -0.90 -10.18
C ALA A 91 -0.06 -0.49 -10.49
N ARG A 92 0.14 0.46 -11.41
CA ARG A 92 1.48 0.97 -11.79
C ARG A 92 2.19 1.75 -10.69
N PHE A 93 1.48 2.20 -9.66
CA PHE A 93 2.09 2.98 -8.57
C PHE A 93 3.06 2.15 -7.73
N SER A 94 4.25 2.69 -7.54
CA SER A 94 5.25 2.25 -6.55
C SER A 94 5.03 3.02 -5.24
N TYR A 95 5.06 2.31 -4.12
CA TYR A 95 4.86 2.92 -2.80
C TYR A 95 6.20 3.23 -2.16
N VAL A 96 6.33 4.42 -1.61
CA VAL A 96 7.51 4.83 -0.85
C VAL A 96 7.26 4.52 0.62
N ILE A 97 8.10 3.68 1.19
CA ILE A 97 7.92 3.06 2.50
C ILE A 97 9.15 3.33 3.36
N LYS A 98 8.95 3.46 4.67
CA LYS A 98 10.04 3.64 5.62
C LYS A 98 10.98 2.44 5.64
N ASN A 99 12.28 2.69 5.72
CA ASN A 99 13.32 1.67 5.65
C ASN A 99 13.23 0.61 6.78
N GLU A 100 12.68 0.98 7.94
CA GLU A 100 12.48 0.07 9.07
C GLU A 100 11.57 -1.13 8.75
N MET A 101 10.70 -1.01 7.75
CA MET A 101 9.88 -2.12 7.29
C MET A 101 10.70 -3.26 6.68
N GLN A 102 11.96 -3.01 6.33
CA GLN A 102 12.88 -4.06 5.87
C GLN A 102 13.38 -4.98 6.99
N ARG A 103 13.19 -4.60 8.27
CA ARG A 103 13.56 -5.43 9.42
C ARG A 103 12.68 -6.68 9.58
N VAL A 104 11.48 -6.67 8.99
CA VAL A 104 10.58 -7.83 8.97
C VAL A 104 10.76 -8.58 7.66
N PRO A 105 11.40 -9.77 7.63
CA PRO A 105 11.84 -10.42 6.39
C PRO A 105 10.72 -10.69 5.38
N ILE A 106 9.57 -11.19 5.85
CA ILE A 106 8.43 -11.51 4.98
C ILE A 106 7.85 -10.22 4.38
N THR A 107 7.68 -9.19 5.18
CA THR A 107 7.18 -7.88 4.74
C THR A 107 8.16 -7.24 3.76
N ALA A 108 9.46 -7.27 4.07
CA ALA A 108 10.51 -6.75 3.21
C ALA A 108 10.51 -7.43 1.84
N PHE A 109 10.41 -8.75 1.84
CA PHE A 109 10.35 -9.53 0.62
C PHE A 109 9.11 -9.18 -0.21
N PHE A 110 7.93 -9.20 0.41
CA PHE A 110 6.66 -8.83 -0.24
C PHE A 110 6.72 -7.44 -0.87
N LEU A 111 7.15 -6.43 -0.10
CA LEU A 111 7.22 -5.05 -0.56
C LEU A 111 8.21 -4.87 -1.72
N LYS A 112 9.38 -5.53 -1.66
CA LYS A 112 10.35 -5.54 -2.77
C LYS A 112 9.77 -6.19 -4.01
N ARG A 113 9.05 -7.28 -3.86
CA ARG A 113 8.44 -8.03 -4.98
C ARG A 113 7.38 -7.23 -5.73
N ILE A 114 6.66 -6.33 -5.06
CA ILE A 114 5.68 -5.43 -5.69
C ILE A 114 6.30 -4.10 -6.14
N GLY A 115 7.63 -3.95 -6.02
CA GLY A 115 8.37 -2.78 -6.49
C GLY A 115 8.22 -1.54 -5.61
N SER A 116 8.03 -1.71 -4.30
CA SER A 116 8.08 -0.59 -3.36
C SER A 116 9.48 -0.02 -3.24
N LYS A 117 9.59 1.28 -3.00
CA LYS A 117 10.84 2.01 -2.75
C LYS A 117 10.98 2.23 -1.24
N PHE A 118 12.19 2.12 -0.72
CA PHE A 118 12.46 2.35 0.71
C PHE A 118 13.23 3.63 0.89
N VAL A 119 12.89 4.39 1.95
CA VAL A 119 13.55 5.66 2.29
C VAL A 119 13.97 5.62 3.75
N ASP A 120 15.23 5.95 3.99
CA ASP A 120 15.75 6.20 5.34
C ASP A 120 15.39 7.64 5.74
N ARG A 121 14.88 7.81 6.96
CA ARG A 121 14.45 9.13 7.48
C ARG A 121 15.32 9.64 8.61
N PHE A 122 16.14 8.78 9.18
CA PHE A 122 16.94 9.09 10.35
C PHE A 122 18.39 9.46 9.99
N ASP A 123 18.91 8.94 8.89
CA ASP A 123 20.23 9.26 8.40
C ASP A 123 20.13 10.31 7.27
N PRO A 124 20.57 11.56 7.49
CA PRO A 124 20.47 12.63 6.48
C PRO A 124 21.15 12.28 5.16
N SER A 125 22.29 11.58 5.22
CA SER A 125 23.06 11.22 4.03
C SER A 125 22.34 10.16 3.18
N ARG A 126 21.75 9.17 3.83
CA ARG A 126 20.92 8.13 3.18
C ARG A 126 19.62 8.72 2.67
N SER A 127 18.94 9.53 3.48
CA SER A 127 17.72 10.22 3.10
C SER A 127 17.91 11.07 1.83
N ALA A 128 19.00 11.84 1.75
CA ALA A 128 19.31 12.63 0.56
C ALA A 128 19.61 11.77 -0.68
N ARG A 129 20.25 10.61 -0.50
CA ARG A 129 20.48 9.65 -1.59
C ARG A 129 19.17 9.05 -2.07
N ASP A 130 18.35 8.55 -1.14
CA ASP A 130 17.08 7.92 -1.45
C ASP A 130 16.14 8.90 -2.15
N MET A 131 16.11 10.16 -1.70
CA MET A 131 15.32 11.22 -2.35
C MET A 131 15.78 11.46 -3.79
N ARG A 132 17.08 11.47 -4.06
CA ARG A 132 17.61 11.59 -5.44
C ARG A 132 17.16 10.41 -6.31
N HIS A 133 17.15 9.18 -5.77
CA HIS A 133 16.64 8.02 -6.48
C HIS A 133 15.15 8.12 -6.78
N LEU A 134 14.35 8.62 -5.84
CA LEU A 134 12.92 8.86 -6.06
C LEU A 134 12.66 9.93 -7.12
N LEU A 135 13.40 11.04 -7.07
CA LEU A 135 13.31 12.12 -8.07
C LEU A 135 13.66 11.58 -9.46
N LYS A 136 14.75 10.82 -9.58
CA LYS A 136 15.12 10.18 -10.84
C LYS A 136 14.04 9.23 -11.35
N ALA A 137 13.47 8.40 -10.48
CA ALA A 137 12.37 7.50 -10.83
C ALA A 137 11.14 8.27 -11.33
N ALA A 138 10.76 9.37 -10.65
CA ALA A 138 9.68 10.23 -11.10
C ALA A 138 9.97 10.89 -12.46
N GLN A 139 11.19 11.37 -12.67
CA GLN A 139 11.62 11.97 -13.95
C GLN A 139 11.62 10.95 -15.10
N THR A 140 11.89 9.68 -14.83
CA THR A 140 11.82 8.59 -15.83
C THR A 140 10.41 8.06 -16.06
N GLY A 141 9.40 8.68 -15.47
CA GLY A 141 7.98 8.36 -15.70
C GLY A 141 7.40 7.31 -14.75
N GLU A 142 8.10 6.93 -13.67
CA GLU A 142 7.50 6.08 -12.64
C GLU A 142 6.41 6.84 -11.87
N SER A 143 5.31 6.16 -11.57
CA SER A 143 4.27 6.69 -10.68
C SER A 143 4.58 6.31 -9.25
N LEU A 144 4.64 7.30 -8.35
CA LEU A 144 4.97 7.13 -6.95
C LEU A 144 3.81 7.55 -6.05
N ALA A 145 3.63 6.84 -4.94
CA ALA A 145 2.68 7.21 -3.90
C ALA A 145 3.37 7.14 -2.53
N PHE A 146 3.19 8.15 -1.69
CA PHE A 146 3.77 8.17 -0.35
C PHE A 146 2.99 9.03 0.64
N PHE A 147 3.28 8.80 1.91
CA PHE A 147 2.77 9.54 3.04
C PHE A 147 3.89 10.43 3.60
N PRO A 148 3.83 11.76 3.43
CA PRO A 148 4.92 12.66 3.81
C PRO A 148 5.11 12.73 5.32
N GLU A 149 4.05 12.53 6.09
CA GLU A 149 4.07 12.59 7.55
C GLU A 149 4.93 11.48 8.18
N GLY A 150 5.06 10.36 7.50
CA GLY A 150 5.93 9.26 7.90
C GLY A 150 5.52 8.48 9.14
N THR A 151 4.62 9.01 9.92
CA THR A 151 3.99 8.42 11.10
C THR A 151 2.53 8.83 11.11
N PHE A 152 1.69 8.11 11.87
CA PHE A 152 0.30 8.50 12.05
C PHE A 152 0.23 9.86 12.74
N ASN A 153 -0.42 10.82 12.10
CA ASN A 153 -0.68 12.10 12.72
C ASN A 153 -1.78 11.91 13.77
N LYS A 154 -1.43 12.06 15.05
CA LYS A 154 -2.39 12.00 16.18
C LYS A 154 -2.97 13.38 16.51
N SER A 155 -2.82 14.35 15.64
CA SER A 155 -3.46 15.67 15.81
C SER A 155 -4.91 15.59 15.39
N VAL A 156 -5.78 15.44 16.36
CA VAL A 156 -7.18 15.89 16.32
C VAL A 156 -7.20 17.29 16.87
#